data_16597ba7367c30769e849558b70be76e
#
_entry.id   16597ba7367c30769e849558b70be76e
#
_cell.length_a   1.000
_cell.length_b   1.000
_cell.length_c   1.000
_cell.angle_alpha   90.00
_cell.angle_beta   90.00
_cell.angle_gamma   90.00
#
_symmetry.space_group_name_H-M   'P 1'
#
loop_
_entity.id
_entity.type
_entity.pdbx_description
1 polymer ?
#
loop_
_entity_poly.entity_id
_entity_poly.type
_entity_poly.pdbx_seq_one_letter_code
_entity_poly.pdbx_strand_id
1 'polypeptide(L)'
;VDNPALFSAGVFARLLEKGGISHTGSFRLIDRLVESPQVSKLKVYARFKSPRLIELASQVNRESDNLFAQHLFKSLGCRHGGHGSAASGEAAVAAFMRKNGIDCTGLKMVDGCGLSTLDRVSPRQMVEVLGAMWQHEYAQQFIDSLPAGGQGTLAYRLSGLSVRAKTGTLKGHSGLSGYVVSAYGQTIAFSVLVNDVEGTWSAVDLEDRVVQAIAGWKDPL
;
A
#
# COMPACT_ATOMS: atom_id res chain seq x y z
N VAL A 1 -6.72 -19.86 -10.99
CA VAL A 1 -5.61 -20.79 -10.67
C VAL A 1 -5.91 -21.43 -9.33
N ASP A 2 -6.15 -22.72 -9.30
CA ASP A 2 -6.58 -23.44 -8.10
C ASP A 2 -5.47 -23.45 -7.02
N ASN A 3 -4.21 -23.56 -7.45
CA ASN A 3 -3.07 -23.51 -6.55
C ASN A 3 -1.93 -22.64 -7.12
N PRO A 4 -1.77 -21.40 -6.64
CA PRO A 4 -0.76 -20.47 -7.15
C PRO A 4 0.68 -20.97 -6.99
N ALA A 5 0.98 -21.71 -5.91
CA ALA A 5 2.34 -22.20 -5.65
C ALA A 5 2.73 -23.31 -6.66
N LEU A 6 1.82 -24.27 -6.92
CA LEU A 6 2.05 -25.31 -7.92
C LEU A 6 2.08 -24.71 -9.33
N PHE A 7 1.23 -23.72 -9.62
CA PHE A 7 1.28 -23.01 -10.89
C PHE A 7 2.65 -22.35 -11.12
N SER A 8 3.15 -21.62 -10.11
CA SER A 8 4.46 -20.95 -10.19
C SER A 8 5.61 -21.96 -10.38
N ALA A 9 5.56 -23.11 -9.69
CA ALA A 9 6.54 -24.17 -9.87
C ALA A 9 6.49 -24.76 -11.29
N GLY A 10 5.29 -24.97 -11.83
CA GLY A 10 5.11 -25.46 -13.21
C GLY A 10 5.60 -24.46 -14.26
N VAL A 11 5.34 -23.16 -14.07
CA VAL A 11 5.88 -22.11 -14.95
C VAL A 11 7.41 -22.09 -14.89
N PHE A 12 7.99 -22.18 -13.70
CA PHE A 12 9.43 -22.20 -13.52
C PHE A 12 10.07 -23.39 -14.22
N ALA A 13 9.49 -24.59 -14.10
CA ALA A 13 9.97 -25.78 -14.80
C ALA A 13 9.97 -25.63 -16.31
N ARG A 14 8.87 -25.11 -16.89
CA ARG A 14 8.81 -24.82 -18.34
C ARG A 14 9.88 -23.82 -18.79
N LEU A 15 10.19 -22.82 -17.97
CA LEU A 15 11.24 -21.86 -18.27
C LEU A 15 12.63 -22.53 -18.24
N LEU A 16 12.87 -23.45 -17.30
CA LEU A 16 14.11 -24.25 -17.25
C LEU A 16 14.25 -25.11 -18.52
N GLU A 17 13.21 -25.84 -18.90
CA GLU A 17 13.19 -26.68 -20.12
C GLU A 17 13.45 -25.83 -21.37
N LYS A 18 12.78 -24.66 -21.47
CA LYS A 18 12.99 -23.71 -22.58
C LYS A 18 14.44 -23.18 -22.59
N GLY A 19 15.08 -23.08 -21.43
CA GLY A 19 16.49 -22.72 -21.26
C GLY A 19 17.47 -23.89 -21.47
N GLY A 20 16.98 -25.08 -21.86
CA GLY A 20 17.82 -26.28 -22.07
C GLY A 20 18.17 -27.02 -20.78
N ILE A 21 17.52 -26.70 -19.66
CA ILE A 21 17.73 -27.37 -18.36
C ILE A 21 16.60 -28.37 -18.15
N SER A 22 16.91 -29.66 -18.21
CA SER A 22 15.93 -30.73 -17.92
C SER A 22 15.78 -30.95 -16.41
N HIS A 23 14.59 -31.34 -15.99
CA HIS A 23 14.30 -31.77 -14.63
C HIS A 23 13.55 -33.10 -14.64
N THR A 24 13.74 -33.93 -13.62
CA THR A 24 13.17 -35.28 -13.52
C THR A 24 12.22 -35.45 -12.34
N GLY A 25 11.85 -34.38 -11.67
CA GLY A 25 10.99 -34.38 -10.48
C GLY A 25 9.55 -33.99 -10.78
N SER A 26 8.67 -34.26 -9.83
CA SER A 26 7.30 -33.73 -9.77
C SER A 26 7.20 -32.53 -8.80
N PHE A 27 6.22 -31.65 -9.02
CA PHE A 27 5.95 -30.53 -8.11
C PHE A 27 5.07 -31.00 -6.97
N ARG A 28 5.40 -30.59 -5.75
CA ARG A 28 4.55 -30.83 -4.59
C ARG A 28 4.56 -29.60 -3.67
N LEU A 29 3.49 -29.45 -2.91
CA LEU A 29 3.48 -28.48 -1.82
C LEU A 29 4.33 -28.98 -0.67
N ILE A 30 5.03 -28.08 -0.02
CA ILE A 30 5.71 -28.36 1.23
C ILE A 30 4.72 -28.05 2.36
N ASP A 31 4.35 -29.06 3.14
CA ASP A 31 3.67 -28.85 4.40
C ASP A 31 4.71 -28.44 5.44
N ARG A 32 4.76 -27.14 5.75
CA ARG A 32 5.72 -26.58 6.72
C ARG A 32 5.50 -27.07 8.16
N LEU A 33 4.37 -27.65 8.44
CA LEU A 33 4.10 -28.24 9.77
C LEU A 33 4.76 -29.62 9.91
N VAL A 34 4.92 -30.33 8.80
CA VAL A 34 5.45 -31.69 8.76
C VAL A 34 6.87 -31.73 8.17
N GLU A 35 7.15 -30.88 7.18
CA GLU A 35 8.41 -30.89 6.44
C GLU A 35 9.06 -29.51 6.48
N SER A 36 10.14 -29.37 7.26
CA SER A 36 11.00 -28.19 7.20
C SER A 36 12.23 -28.52 6.33
N PRO A 37 12.33 -28.01 5.10
CA PRO A 37 13.53 -28.24 4.30
C PRO A 37 14.73 -27.61 5.02
N GLN A 38 15.80 -28.38 5.19
CA GLN A 38 17.04 -27.86 5.76
C GLN A 38 17.73 -26.95 4.72
N VAL A 39 17.28 -25.70 4.66
CA VAL A 39 17.71 -24.69 3.67
C VAL A 39 19.23 -24.52 3.67
N SER A 40 19.88 -24.68 4.82
CA SER A 40 21.35 -24.64 4.96
C SER A 40 22.09 -25.72 4.18
N LYS A 41 21.42 -26.83 3.84
CA LYS A 41 22.02 -27.93 3.04
C LYS A 41 21.76 -27.78 1.54
N LEU A 42 20.97 -26.81 1.12
CA LEU A 42 20.63 -26.61 -0.30
C LEU A 42 21.73 -25.79 -0.98
N LYS A 43 22.08 -26.19 -2.21
CA LYS A 43 22.97 -25.41 -3.07
C LYS A 43 22.19 -24.24 -3.65
N VAL A 44 22.71 -23.02 -3.45
CA VAL A 44 22.15 -21.81 -4.06
C VAL A 44 22.68 -21.66 -5.47
N TYR A 45 21.83 -21.78 -6.47
CA TYR A 45 22.19 -21.60 -7.89
C TYR A 45 22.02 -20.17 -8.38
N ALA A 46 21.03 -19.45 -7.83
CA ALA A 46 20.77 -18.05 -8.17
C ALA A 46 20.25 -17.29 -6.96
N ARG A 47 20.50 -15.99 -6.93
CA ARG A 47 19.98 -15.10 -5.91
C ARG A 47 19.44 -13.84 -6.58
N PHE A 48 18.18 -13.57 -6.40
CA PHE A 48 17.54 -12.32 -6.80
C PHE A 48 17.41 -11.40 -5.57
N LYS A 49 17.73 -10.13 -5.74
CA LYS A 49 17.48 -9.10 -4.73
C LYS A 49 16.34 -8.21 -5.20
N SER A 50 15.36 -7.96 -4.34
CA SER A 50 14.31 -6.99 -4.62
C SER A 50 14.88 -5.57 -4.74
N PRO A 51 14.16 -4.64 -5.38
CA PRO A 51 14.42 -3.21 -5.23
C PRO A 51 14.36 -2.79 -3.74
N ARG A 52 14.84 -1.58 -3.45
CA ARG A 52 14.75 -1.03 -2.10
C ARG A 52 13.29 -0.83 -1.69
N LEU A 53 13.01 -0.90 -0.39
CA LEU A 53 11.64 -0.77 0.14
C LEU A 53 10.96 0.52 -0.33
N ILE A 54 11.70 1.63 -0.38
CA ILE A 54 11.14 2.92 -0.83
C ILE A 54 10.74 2.91 -2.33
N GLU A 55 11.45 2.17 -3.15
CA GLU A 55 11.12 2.01 -4.57
C GLU A 55 9.83 1.18 -4.73
N LEU A 56 9.68 0.13 -3.91
CA LEU A 56 8.44 -0.67 -3.86
C LEU A 56 7.26 0.17 -3.32
N ALA A 57 7.47 0.95 -2.27
CA ALA A 57 6.45 1.85 -1.73
C ALA A 57 6.04 2.92 -2.75
N SER A 58 6.99 3.47 -3.51
CA SER A 58 6.70 4.42 -4.59
C SER A 58 5.88 3.78 -5.70
N GLN A 59 6.18 2.55 -6.08
CA GLN A 59 5.37 1.79 -7.06
C GLN A 59 3.93 1.62 -6.56
N VAL A 60 3.76 1.20 -5.29
CA VAL A 60 2.43 1.07 -4.67
C VAL A 60 1.67 2.39 -4.68
N ASN A 61 2.31 3.48 -4.30
CA ASN A 61 1.62 4.76 -4.15
C ASN A 61 1.29 5.40 -5.50
N ARG A 62 2.21 5.38 -6.47
CA ARG A 62 2.06 6.06 -7.76
C ARG A 62 1.22 5.29 -8.76
N GLU A 63 1.40 3.97 -8.81
CA GLU A 63 0.71 3.10 -9.77
C GLU A 63 -0.49 2.37 -9.16
N SER A 64 -0.67 2.49 -7.83
CA SER A 64 -1.71 1.77 -7.09
C SER A 64 -1.59 0.24 -7.26
N ASP A 65 -0.35 -0.29 -7.16
CA ASP A 65 -0.07 -1.70 -7.35
C ASP A 65 -0.56 -2.53 -6.17
N ASN A 66 -1.67 -3.21 -6.38
CA ASN A 66 -2.36 -4.01 -5.37
C ASN A 66 -1.53 -5.22 -4.92
N LEU A 67 -0.78 -5.84 -5.84
CA LEU A 67 0.03 -7.02 -5.52
C LEU A 67 1.17 -6.63 -4.57
N PHE A 68 1.88 -5.55 -4.88
CA PHE A 68 2.95 -5.05 -4.03
C PHE A 68 2.42 -4.55 -2.68
N ALA A 69 1.29 -3.83 -2.66
CA ALA A 69 0.65 -3.40 -1.41
C ALA A 69 0.34 -4.59 -0.49
N GLN A 70 -0.27 -5.65 -1.05
CA GLN A 70 -0.59 -6.86 -0.30
C GLN A 70 0.66 -7.59 0.20
N HIS A 71 1.72 -7.64 -0.62
CA HIS A 71 2.99 -8.24 -0.19
C HIS A 71 3.69 -7.43 0.90
N LEU A 72 3.69 -6.10 0.80
CA LEU A 72 4.24 -5.22 1.85
C LEU A 72 3.48 -5.39 3.16
N PHE A 73 2.14 -5.41 3.12
CA PHE A 73 1.30 -5.63 4.28
C PHE A 73 1.59 -6.97 4.99
N LYS A 74 1.68 -8.05 4.22
CA LYS A 74 2.05 -9.37 4.77
C LYS A 74 3.48 -9.42 5.27
N SER A 75 4.40 -8.69 4.63
CA SER A 75 5.80 -8.59 5.07
C SER A 75 5.93 -7.84 6.39
N LEU A 76 5.13 -6.78 6.61
CA LEU A 76 5.01 -6.12 7.91
C LEU A 76 4.55 -7.11 8.99
N GLY A 77 3.51 -7.90 8.71
CA GLY A 77 3.02 -8.93 9.60
C GLY A 77 4.08 -9.99 9.92
N CYS A 78 4.82 -10.45 8.91
CA CYS A 78 5.92 -11.40 9.10
C CYS A 78 7.02 -10.83 9.99
N ARG A 79 7.37 -9.56 9.80
CA ARG A 79 8.40 -8.88 10.60
C ARG A 79 7.96 -8.62 12.04
N HIS A 80 6.68 -8.34 12.26
CA HIS A 80 6.11 -8.02 13.57
C HIS A 80 5.77 -9.27 14.40
N GLY A 81 5.14 -10.27 13.79
CA GLY A 81 4.59 -11.44 14.49
C GLY A 81 5.10 -12.79 13.96
N GLY A 82 6.11 -12.82 13.09
CA GLY A 82 6.69 -14.05 12.52
C GLY A 82 5.87 -14.69 11.40
N HIS A 83 4.65 -14.20 11.13
CA HIS A 83 3.75 -14.77 10.13
C HIS A 83 3.24 -13.71 9.16
N GLY A 84 3.33 -13.98 7.86
CA GLY A 84 2.82 -13.10 6.78
C GLY A 84 1.32 -13.27 6.56
N SER A 85 0.49 -13.04 7.58
CA SER A 85 -0.97 -13.08 7.51
C SER A 85 -1.58 -11.67 7.53
N ALA A 86 -2.87 -11.57 7.18
CA ALA A 86 -3.61 -10.30 7.29
C ALA A 86 -3.70 -9.84 8.74
N ALA A 87 -4.02 -10.75 9.67
CA ALA A 87 -4.11 -10.44 11.09
C ALA A 87 -2.78 -9.91 11.67
N SER A 88 -1.63 -10.51 11.27
CA SER A 88 -0.31 -10.01 11.69
C SER A 88 0.03 -8.67 11.04
N GLY A 89 -0.42 -8.43 9.80
CA GLY A 89 -0.29 -7.15 9.11
C GLY A 89 -1.07 -6.05 9.81
N GLU A 90 -2.34 -6.30 10.14
CA GLU A 90 -3.17 -5.39 10.93
C GLU A 90 -2.52 -5.09 12.30
N ALA A 91 -2.05 -6.12 13.00
CA ALA A 91 -1.38 -5.95 14.28
C ALA A 91 -0.12 -5.06 14.17
N ALA A 92 0.66 -5.20 13.09
CA ALA A 92 1.82 -4.36 12.82
C ALA A 92 1.44 -2.90 12.58
N VAL A 93 0.40 -2.64 11.78
CA VAL A 93 -0.11 -1.28 11.54
C VAL A 93 -0.65 -0.67 12.83
N ALA A 94 -1.47 -1.41 13.57
CA ALA A 94 -2.01 -0.95 14.85
C ALA A 94 -0.90 -0.67 15.88
N ALA A 95 0.19 -1.45 15.89
CA ALA A 95 1.35 -1.19 16.74
C ALA A 95 2.06 0.12 16.38
N PHE A 96 2.23 0.40 15.08
CA PHE A 96 2.77 1.67 14.60
C PHE A 96 1.87 2.85 15.03
N MET A 97 0.56 2.74 14.83
CA MET A 97 -0.40 3.77 15.20
C MET A 97 -0.33 4.06 16.72
N ARG A 98 -0.41 3.03 17.57
CA ARG A 98 -0.33 3.19 19.03
C ARG A 98 1.00 3.80 19.50
N LYS A 99 2.13 3.42 18.86
CA LYS A 99 3.44 4.01 19.14
C LYS A 99 3.46 5.52 18.90
N ASN A 100 2.65 5.99 17.96
CA ASN A 100 2.52 7.41 17.61
C ASN A 100 1.31 8.09 18.29
N GLY A 101 0.69 7.45 19.30
CA GLY A 101 -0.44 8.02 20.03
C GLY A 101 -1.76 8.07 19.25
N ILE A 102 -1.87 7.33 18.15
CA ILE A 102 -3.05 7.29 17.27
C ILE A 102 -4.04 6.25 17.78
N ASP A 103 -5.29 6.64 17.98
CA ASP A 103 -6.36 5.73 18.37
C ASP A 103 -6.69 4.73 17.25
N CYS A 104 -6.66 3.44 17.59
CA CYS A 104 -6.98 2.34 16.67
C CYS A 104 -8.43 1.86 16.76
N THR A 105 -9.30 2.55 17.53
CA THR A 105 -10.70 2.16 17.67
C THR A 105 -11.38 2.12 16.30
N GLY A 106 -12.00 0.99 15.98
CA GLY A 106 -12.68 0.76 14.72
C GLY A 106 -11.76 0.46 13.52
N LEU A 107 -10.43 0.48 13.68
CA LEU A 107 -9.51 0.04 12.63
C LEU A 107 -9.73 -1.44 12.32
N LYS A 108 -9.84 -1.77 11.05
CA LYS A 108 -9.86 -3.14 10.54
C LYS A 108 -9.17 -3.21 9.20
N MET A 109 -8.22 -4.11 9.05
CA MET A 109 -7.48 -4.33 7.81
C MET A 109 -7.52 -5.82 7.44
N VAL A 110 -8.37 -6.16 6.50
CA VAL A 110 -8.51 -7.52 5.96
C VAL A 110 -7.47 -7.77 4.87
N ASP A 111 -7.09 -6.72 4.17
CA ASP A 111 -6.02 -6.74 3.18
C ASP A 111 -5.14 -5.49 3.25
N GLY A 112 -4.06 -5.46 2.48
CA GLY A 112 -3.15 -4.32 2.38
C GLY A 112 -3.33 -3.51 1.11
N CYS A 113 -4.20 -3.95 0.20
CA CYS A 113 -4.41 -3.28 -1.09
C CYS A 113 -5.71 -2.44 -1.12
N GLY A 114 -6.57 -2.56 -0.08
CA GLY A 114 -7.79 -1.79 0.02
C GLY A 114 -8.91 -2.29 -0.92
N LEU A 115 -8.87 -3.55 -1.35
CA LEU A 115 -9.93 -4.14 -2.17
C LEU A 115 -11.08 -4.71 -1.34
N SER A 116 -10.84 -5.02 -0.07
CA SER A 116 -11.84 -5.55 0.83
C SER A 116 -12.82 -4.47 1.27
N THR A 117 -14.10 -4.70 1.04
CA THR A 117 -15.18 -3.85 1.58
C THR A 117 -15.37 -4.00 3.10
N LEU A 118 -14.58 -4.86 3.75
CA LEU A 118 -14.56 -5.05 5.20
C LEU A 118 -13.49 -4.22 5.89
N ASP A 119 -12.58 -3.57 5.15
CA ASP A 119 -11.60 -2.66 5.72
C ASP A 119 -12.29 -1.44 6.34
N ARG A 120 -11.76 -0.97 7.46
CA ARG A 120 -12.28 0.18 8.20
C ARG A 120 -11.13 1.06 8.67
N VAL A 121 -11.21 2.32 8.29
CA VAL A 121 -10.32 3.38 8.77
C VAL A 121 -11.10 4.70 8.76
N SER A 122 -10.85 5.56 9.70
CA SER A 122 -11.47 6.90 9.71
C SER A 122 -10.57 7.94 9.04
N PRO A 123 -11.14 9.04 8.48
CA PRO A 123 -10.35 10.16 7.98
C PRO A 123 -9.40 10.74 9.04
N ARG A 124 -9.83 10.77 10.32
CA ARG A 124 -8.99 11.20 11.45
C ARG A 124 -7.74 10.33 11.57
N GLN A 125 -7.90 9.01 11.61
CA GLN A 125 -6.76 8.07 11.68
C GLN A 125 -5.81 8.25 10.50
N MET A 126 -6.33 8.48 9.29
CA MET A 126 -5.50 8.75 8.11
C MET A 126 -4.69 10.04 8.27
N VAL A 127 -5.31 11.13 8.72
CA VAL A 127 -4.61 12.41 8.97
C VAL A 127 -3.58 12.27 10.07
N GLU A 128 -3.88 11.55 11.15
CA GLU A 128 -2.93 11.32 12.25
C GLU A 128 -1.73 10.46 11.78
N VAL A 129 -1.95 9.44 10.94
CA VAL A 129 -0.85 8.67 10.30
C VAL A 129 -0.02 9.56 9.40
N LEU A 130 -0.64 10.42 8.57
CA LEU A 130 0.09 11.38 7.74
C LEU A 130 0.90 12.36 8.61
N GLY A 131 0.34 12.85 9.72
CA GLY A 131 1.06 13.69 10.67
C GLY A 131 2.26 12.99 11.31
N ALA A 132 2.10 11.73 11.71
CA ALA A 132 3.21 10.92 12.22
C ALA A 132 4.30 10.70 11.17
N MET A 133 3.91 10.47 9.91
CA MET A 133 4.87 10.32 8.81
C MET A 133 5.56 11.63 8.45
N TRP A 134 4.91 12.78 8.59
CA TRP A 134 5.52 14.11 8.42
C TRP A 134 6.69 14.35 9.38
N GLN A 135 6.60 13.81 10.59
CA GLN A 135 7.65 13.94 11.62
C GLN A 135 8.67 12.81 11.62
N HIS A 136 8.50 11.82 10.73
CA HIS A 136 9.34 10.63 10.69
C HIS A 136 10.67 10.90 9.98
N GLU A 137 11.73 10.16 10.33
CA GLU A 137 13.05 10.27 9.68
C GLU A 137 13.01 10.02 8.15
N TYR A 138 12.01 9.29 7.66
CA TYR A 138 11.77 9.03 6.23
C TYR A 138 10.64 9.91 5.65
N ALA A 139 10.32 11.04 6.26
CA ALA A 139 9.21 11.92 5.85
C ALA A 139 9.32 12.31 4.37
N GLN A 140 10.48 12.81 3.95
CA GLN A 140 10.68 13.25 2.57
C GLN A 140 10.49 12.11 1.56
N GLN A 141 11.08 10.93 1.85
CA GLN A 141 10.95 9.76 0.99
C GLN A 141 9.49 9.29 0.88
N PHE A 142 8.75 9.32 2.00
CA PHE A 142 7.33 8.98 2.00
C PHE A 142 6.50 9.97 1.18
N ILE A 143 6.69 11.26 1.39
CA ILE A 143 5.99 12.32 0.64
C ILE A 143 6.29 12.21 -0.86
N ASP A 144 7.56 12.00 -1.22
CA ASP A 144 7.99 11.84 -2.62
C ASP A 144 7.49 10.55 -3.27
N SER A 145 7.13 9.55 -2.48
CA SER A 145 6.49 8.32 -2.99
C SER A 145 5.05 8.55 -3.45
N LEU A 146 4.36 9.57 -2.92
CA LEU A 146 2.99 9.90 -3.29
C LEU A 146 2.95 10.61 -4.66
N PRO A 147 1.94 10.33 -5.52
CA PRO A 147 1.77 11.06 -6.77
C PRO A 147 1.51 12.55 -6.51
N ALA A 148 2.13 13.39 -7.33
CA ALA A 148 1.82 14.81 -7.38
C ALA A 148 0.56 15.07 -8.23
N GLY A 149 -0.05 16.23 -8.07
CA GLY A 149 -1.10 16.69 -8.98
C GLY A 149 -0.62 16.69 -10.43
N GLY A 150 -1.39 16.12 -11.33
CA GLY A 150 -1.03 15.90 -12.72
C GLY A 150 -0.12 14.69 -12.98
N GLN A 151 0.11 13.80 -12.00
CA GLN A 151 1.00 12.63 -12.15
C GLN A 151 0.38 11.35 -11.60
N GLY A 152 0.85 10.18 -12.09
CA GLY A 152 0.42 8.87 -11.62
C GLY A 152 -1.10 8.75 -11.60
N THR A 153 -1.68 8.30 -10.48
CA THR A 153 -3.14 8.20 -10.34
C THR A 153 -3.86 9.57 -10.26
N LEU A 154 -3.12 10.67 -10.19
CA LEU A 154 -3.64 12.05 -10.28
C LEU A 154 -3.36 12.70 -11.64
N ALA A 155 -3.04 11.95 -12.70
CA ALA A 155 -2.61 12.46 -14.01
C ALA A 155 -3.54 13.54 -14.60
N TYR A 156 -4.84 13.46 -14.33
CA TYR A 156 -5.87 14.39 -14.80
C TYR A 156 -6.54 15.20 -13.69
N ARG A 157 -5.95 15.21 -12.49
CA ARG A 157 -6.52 15.81 -11.29
C ARG A 157 -5.51 16.74 -10.63
N LEU A 158 -6.01 17.84 -10.03
CA LEU A 158 -5.27 18.75 -9.15
C LEU A 158 -3.96 19.31 -9.77
N SER A 159 -3.89 19.36 -11.12
CA SER A 159 -2.74 19.92 -11.84
C SER A 159 -2.52 21.39 -11.45
N GLY A 160 -1.26 21.78 -11.26
CA GLY A 160 -0.90 23.13 -10.85
C GLY A 160 -0.99 23.42 -9.35
N LEU A 161 -1.52 22.46 -8.55
CA LEU A 161 -1.47 22.56 -7.10
C LEU A 161 -0.24 21.86 -6.53
N SER A 162 0.32 22.42 -5.44
CA SER A 162 1.36 21.75 -4.65
C SER A 162 0.70 20.70 -3.75
N VAL A 163 0.37 19.56 -4.32
CA VAL A 163 -0.31 18.43 -3.66
C VAL A 163 0.45 17.14 -3.90
N ARG A 164 0.45 16.28 -2.89
CA ARG A 164 0.94 14.89 -2.95
C ARG A 164 -0.06 13.99 -2.25
N ALA A 165 -0.73 13.11 -2.97
CA ALA A 165 -1.83 12.33 -2.38
C ALA A 165 -2.01 10.96 -3.03
N LYS A 166 -2.51 10.00 -2.26
CA LYS A 166 -2.92 8.67 -2.71
C LYS A 166 -4.42 8.65 -2.94
N THR A 167 -4.81 8.14 -4.09
CA THR A 167 -6.20 7.87 -4.47
C THR A 167 -6.63 6.45 -4.06
N GLY A 168 -7.91 6.27 -3.80
CA GLY A 168 -8.56 4.97 -3.68
C GLY A 168 -9.90 5.00 -4.40
N THR A 169 -10.21 3.98 -5.21
CA THR A 169 -11.50 3.90 -5.90
C THR A 169 -11.96 2.46 -5.98
N LEU A 170 -13.15 2.20 -5.45
CA LEU A 170 -13.91 0.96 -5.59
C LEU A 170 -15.33 1.29 -6.01
N LYS A 171 -16.10 0.27 -6.41
CA LYS A 171 -17.53 0.47 -6.67
C LYS A 171 -18.21 0.99 -5.41
N GLY A 172 -18.79 2.19 -5.49
CA GLY A 172 -19.49 2.83 -4.39
C GLY A 172 -18.59 3.54 -3.36
N HIS A 173 -17.27 3.52 -3.53
CA HIS A 173 -16.32 4.11 -2.57
C HIS A 173 -15.24 4.91 -3.30
N SER A 174 -14.86 6.05 -2.73
CA SER A 174 -13.73 6.86 -3.20
C SER A 174 -12.97 7.44 -2.02
N GLY A 175 -11.68 7.70 -2.20
CA GLY A 175 -10.85 8.29 -1.18
C GLY A 175 -9.63 9.01 -1.73
N LEU A 176 -9.27 10.11 -1.09
CA LEU A 176 -8.08 10.88 -1.38
C LEU A 176 -7.44 11.36 -0.07
N SER A 177 -6.19 10.99 0.16
CA SER A 177 -5.46 11.35 1.40
C SER A 177 -4.02 11.73 1.08
N GLY A 178 -3.51 12.76 1.72
CA GLY A 178 -2.15 13.24 1.47
C GLY A 178 -1.87 14.61 2.07
N TYR A 179 -1.03 15.37 1.38
CA TYR A 179 -0.58 16.70 1.77
C TYR A 179 -0.86 17.72 0.67
N VAL A 180 -1.24 18.91 1.05
CA VAL A 180 -1.39 20.05 0.13
C VAL A 180 -0.81 21.31 0.77
N VAL A 181 -0.19 22.16 -0.04
CA VAL A 181 0.31 23.46 0.41
C VAL A 181 -0.77 24.52 0.17
N SER A 182 -1.16 25.20 1.23
CA SER A 182 -2.12 26.30 1.15
C SER A 182 -1.53 27.57 0.52
N ALA A 183 -2.39 28.51 0.11
CA ALA A 183 -1.96 29.82 -0.38
C ALA A 183 -1.23 30.66 0.69
N TYR A 184 -1.42 30.33 1.98
CA TYR A 184 -0.63 30.88 3.08
C TYR A 184 0.78 30.29 3.19
N GLY A 185 1.08 29.20 2.45
CA GLY A 185 2.37 28.52 2.45
C GLY A 185 2.50 27.41 3.51
N GLN A 186 1.42 27.03 4.19
CA GLN A 186 1.41 25.93 5.15
C GLN A 186 1.13 24.60 4.45
N THR A 187 1.84 23.54 4.84
CA THR A 187 1.52 22.19 4.43
C THR A 187 0.46 21.59 5.34
N ILE A 188 -0.63 21.13 4.76
CA ILE A 188 -1.80 20.61 5.45
C ILE A 188 -1.99 19.14 5.06
N ALA A 189 -2.04 18.24 6.04
CA ALA A 189 -2.44 16.86 5.84
C ALA A 189 -3.96 16.78 5.75
N PHE A 190 -4.47 16.01 4.78
CA PHE A 190 -5.91 15.86 4.58
C PHE A 190 -6.30 14.41 4.27
N SER A 191 -7.54 14.06 4.55
CA SER A 191 -8.16 12.81 4.14
C SER A 191 -9.64 13.00 3.86
N VAL A 192 -10.07 12.59 2.69
CA VAL A 192 -11.48 12.54 2.27
C VAL A 192 -11.80 11.09 1.94
N LEU A 193 -12.82 10.54 2.59
CA LEU A 193 -13.34 9.19 2.34
C LEU A 193 -14.84 9.30 2.07
N VAL A 194 -15.27 8.79 0.93
CA VAL A 194 -16.68 8.82 0.49
C VAL A 194 -17.15 7.40 0.27
N ASN A 195 -18.28 7.05 0.85
CA ASN A 195 -18.86 5.72 0.79
C ASN A 195 -20.31 5.78 0.28
N ASP A 196 -20.78 4.63 -0.19
CA ASP A 196 -22.18 4.39 -0.58
C ASP A 196 -22.70 5.37 -1.66
N VAL A 197 -21.85 5.64 -2.67
CA VAL A 197 -22.21 6.50 -3.81
C VAL A 197 -22.57 5.66 -5.04
N GLU A 198 -23.60 6.05 -5.77
CA GLU A 198 -24.02 5.36 -7.00
C GLU A 198 -23.00 5.48 -8.13
N GLY A 199 -22.23 6.59 -8.15
CA GLY A 199 -21.16 6.83 -9.11
C GLY A 199 -19.94 7.51 -8.45
N THR A 200 -18.76 7.13 -8.87
CA THR A 200 -17.51 7.66 -8.27
C THR A 200 -17.17 9.09 -8.74
N TRP A 201 -17.78 9.58 -9.83
CA TRP A 201 -17.47 10.90 -10.38
C TRP A 201 -17.79 12.05 -9.42
N SER A 202 -18.96 12.01 -8.76
CA SER A 202 -19.35 13.03 -7.78
C SER A 202 -18.45 13.01 -6.54
N ALA A 203 -17.99 11.82 -6.14
CA ALA A 203 -17.06 11.67 -5.02
C ALA A 203 -15.67 12.23 -5.37
N VAL A 204 -15.17 11.94 -6.58
CA VAL A 204 -13.91 12.48 -7.09
C VAL A 204 -13.96 14.00 -7.21
N ASP A 205 -15.06 14.57 -7.73
CA ASP A 205 -15.26 16.03 -7.78
C ASP A 205 -15.25 16.65 -6.38
N LEU A 206 -15.92 16.03 -5.41
CA LEU A 206 -15.91 16.48 -4.02
C LEU A 206 -14.50 16.46 -3.43
N GLU A 207 -13.74 15.38 -3.64
CA GLU A 207 -12.35 15.27 -3.21
C GLU A 207 -11.50 16.43 -3.76
N ASP A 208 -11.59 16.67 -5.07
CA ASP A 208 -10.81 17.72 -5.73
C ASP A 208 -11.20 19.12 -5.24
N ARG A 209 -12.49 19.39 -5.05
CA ARG A 209 -12.98 20.66 -4.49
C ARG A 209 -12.53 20.89 -3.05
N VAL A 210 -12.51 19.87 -2.22
CA VAL A 210 -11.97 19.95 -0.85
C VAL A 210 -10.49 20.32 -0.89
N VAL A 211 -9.68 19.65 -1.71
CA VAL A 211 -8.25 19.95 -1.84
C VAL A 211 -8.01 21.35 -2.40
N GLN A 212 -8.79 21.79 -3.40
CA GLN A 212 -8.73 23.13 -3.96
C GLN A 212 -9.08 24.20 -2.92
N ALA A 213 -10.10 23.95 -2.08
CA ALA A 213 -10.46 24.86 -0.99
C ALA A 213 -9.33 24.99 0.04
N ILE A 214 -8.70 23.87 0.44
CA ILE A 214 -7.53 23.89 1.34
C ILE A 214 -6.35 24.62 0.67
N ALA A 215 -6.07 24.33 -0.60
CA ALA A 215 -5.00 25.01 -1.35
C ALA A 215 -5.22 26.52 -1.46
N GLY A 216 -6.48 26.95 -1.56
CA GLY A 216 -6.87 28.38 -1.61
C GLY A 216 -6.89 29.08 -0.25
N TRP A 217 -6.65 28.39 0.85
CA TRP A 217 -6.70 28.94 2.20
C TRP A 217 -5.59 29.96 2.42
N LYS A 218 -5.96 31.18 2.87
CA LYS A 218 -5.05 32.35 2.96
C LYS A 218 -4.73 32.79 4.38
N ASP A 219 -5.40 32.21 5.37
CA ASP A 219 -5.21 32.57 6.77
C ASP A 219 -4.30 31.59 7.50
N PRO A 220 -3.62 31.98 8.60
CA PRO A 220 -2.88 31.05 9.44
C PRO A 220 -3.85 30.07 10.12
N LEU A 221 -3.40 28.84 10.31
CA LEU A 221 -4.12 27.77 11.06
C LEU A 221 -3.69 27.80 12.52
#